data_ae2a285596c307ea156f0ee49a87b19f
#
_entry.id   ae2a285596c307ea156f0ee49a87b19f
#
_cell.length_a   1.000
_cell.length_b   1.000
_cell.length_c   1.000
_cell.angle_alpha   90.00
_cell.angle_beta   90.00
_cell.angle_gamma   90.00
#
_symmetry.space_group_name_H-M   'P 1'
#
loop_
_entity.id
_entity.type
_entity.pdbx_description
1 polymer ?
#
loop_
_entity_poly.entity_id
_entity_poly.type
_entity_poly.pdbx_seq_one_letter_code
_entity_poly.pdbx_strand_id
1 'polypeptide(L)'
;MRLVRASITPPVGPMLTLASDDALCALEFGIEQRHTRLDARLARFYPDVLVEDGTNQVIAAVREWLDAYFAGAQADVQALALDARGTPFERKVWRALLTIPVGETRSYGQVAANAASTILASRAVGLANGANPIAIIVPCHRVIGSDGSLTGYGGGLDRKMWLLEHEQRHWPTDTSVSQVSRPTRGRSTRESRQPRFEF
;
A
#
# COMPACT_ATOMS: atom_id res chain seq x y z
N MET A 1 9.65 -10.08 -21.61
CA MET A 1 9.48 -10.44 -20.17
C MET A 1 8.08 -11.01 -19.97
N ARG A 2 7.91 -12.04 -19.15
CA ARG A 2 6.60 -12.62 -18.82
C ARG A 2 6.21 -12.22 -17.40
N LEU A 3 4.94 -11.87 -17.19
CA LEU A 3 4.32 -11.68 -15.88
C LEU A 3 3.11 -12.61 -15.75
N VAL A 4 2.97 -13.20 -14.59
CA VAL A 4 1.79 -13.99 -14.21
C VAL A 4 0.85 -13.09 -13.43
N ARG A 5 -0.44 -13.14 -13.80
CA ARG A 5 -1.53 -12.39 -13.17
C ARG A 5 -2.42 -13.30 -12.35
N ALA A 6 -2.72 -12.91 -11.12
CA ALA A 6 -3.68 -13.57 -10.27
C ALA A 6 -4.51 -12.59 -9.46
N SER A 7 -5.69 -13.03 -9.03
CA SER A 7 -6.49 -12.32 -8.04
C SER A 7 -6.28 -12.93 -6.66
N ILE A 8 -6.15 -12.06 -5.64
CA ILE A 8 -6.12 -12.43 -4.22
C ILE A 8 -7.22 -11.61 -3.53
N THR A 9 -7.96 -12.23 -2.62
CA THR A 9 -9.07 -11.56 -1.92
C THR A 9 -8.83 -11.52 -0.42
N PRO A 10 -7.99 -10.59 0.08
CA PRO A 10 -7.81 -10.35 1.50
C PRO A 10 -9.03 -9.64 2.13
N PRO A 11 -9.07 -9.46 3.48
CA PRO A 11 -10.17 -8.78 4.17
C PRO A 11 -10.49 -7.36 3.69
N VAL A 12 -9.57 -6.69 3.01
CA VAL A 12 -9.75 -5.32 2.45
C VAL A 12 -10.29 -5.32 1.01
N GLY A 13 -10.71 -6.49 0.51
CA GLY A 13 -11.30 -6.68 -0.82
C GLY A 13 -10.33 -7.19 -1.87
N PRO A 14 -10.82 -7.47 -3.09
CA PRO A 14 -10.04 -8.10 -4.14
C PRO A 14 -8.84 -7.25 -4.56
N MET A 15 -7.72 -7.92 -4.81
CA MET A 15 -6.48 -7.32 -5.28
C MET A 15 -5.96 -8.08 -6.50
N LEU A 16 -5.46 -7.34 -7.47
CA LEU A 16 -4.75 -7.85 -8.63
C LEU A 16 -3.25 -7.95 -8.31
N THR A 17 -2.67 -9.11 -8.56
CA THR A 17 -1.24 -9.38 -8.38
C THR A 17 -0.59 -9.62 -9.72
N LEU A 18 0.57 -9.02 -9.95
CA LEU A 18 1.44 -9.30 -11.09
C LEU A 18 2.84 -9.66 -10.59
N ALA A 19 3.34 -10.80 -11.01
CA ALA A 19 4.68 -11.28 -10.65
C ALA A 19 5.43 -11.85 -11.84
N SER A 20 6.73 -11.63 -11.90
CA SER A 20 7.63 -12.45 -12.71
C SER A 20 7.92 -13.78 -12.00
N ASP A 21 8.76 -14.61 -12.57
CA ASP A 21 9.22 -15.83 -11.90
C ASP A 21 10.10 -15.53 -10.68
N ASP A 22 10.67 -14.32 -10.59
CA ASP A 22 11.65 -13.95 -9.57
C ASP A 22 11.13 -12.91 -8.56
N ALA A 23 10.14 -12.06 -8.92
CA ALA A 23 9.75 -10.92 -8.08
C ALA A 23 8.30 -10.47 -8.27
N LEU A 24 7.72 -9.89 -7.22
CA LEU A 24 6.45 -9.19 -7.25
C LEU A 24 6.60 -7.82 -7.95
N CYS A 25 5.84 -7.60 -9.02
CA CYS A 25 5.85 -6.37 -9.80
C CYS A 25 4.70 -5.43 -9.45
N ALA A 26 3.54 -5.97 -9.09
CA ALA A 26 2.39 -5.19 -8.64
C ALA A 26 1.48 -6.00 -7.69
N LEU A 27 0.85 -5.27 -6.78
CA LEU A 27 -0.25 -5.71 -5.92
C LEU A 27 -1.19 -4.51 -5.76
N GLU A 28 -2.31 -4.52 -6.50
CA GLU A 28 -3.21 -3.38 -6.61
C GLU A 28 -4.63 -3.74 -6.21
N PHE A 29 -5.33 -2.80 -5.56
CA PHE A 29 -6.75 -2.98 -5.27
C PHE A 29 -7.57 -3.10 -6.55
N GLY A 30 -8.64 -3.93 -6.52
CA GLY A 30 -9.58 -4.16 -7.61
C GLY A 30 -10.46 -2.93 -7.90
N ILE A 31 -9.85 -1.80 -8.21
CA ILE A 31 -10.49 -0.52 -8.53
C ILE A 31 -10.09 -0.13 -9.94
N GLU A 32 -11.06 0.14 -10.82
CA GLU A 32 -10.84 0.43 -12.24
C GLU A 32 -9.74 1.48 -12.47
N GLN A 33 -9.79 2.60 -11.74
CA GLN A 33 -8.78 3.65 -11.84
C GLN A 33 -7.37 3.19 -11.50
N ARG A 34 -7.22 2.19 -10.59
CA ARG A 34 -5.93 1.60 -10.24
C ARG A 34 -5.44 0.68 -11.35
N HIS A 35 -6.33 -0.09 -11.96
CA HIS A 35 -6.00 -0.94 -13.10
C HIS A 35 -5.55 -0.10 -14.30
N THR A 36 -6.27 0.97 -14.65
CA THR A 36 -5.84 1.90 -15.73
C THR A 36 -4.44 2.49 -15.47
N ARG A 37 -4.13 2.84 -14.22
CA ARG A 37 -2.78 3.32 -13.87
C ARG A 37 -1.74 2.24 -13.96
N LEU A 38 -2.08 1.01 -13.56
CA LEU A 38 -1.20 -0.14 -13.67
C LEU A 38 -0.87 -0.45 -15.13
N ASP A 39 -1.87 -0.45 -16.02
CA ASP A 39 -1.66 -0.66 -17.46
C ASP A 39 -0.73 0.39 -18.06
N ALA A 40 -0.94 1.67 -17.73
CA ALA A 40 -0.05 2.74 -18.15
C ALA A 40 1.39 2.56 -17.59
N ARG A 41 1.52 2.04 -16.37
CA ARG A 41 2.83 1.73 -15.76
C ARG A 41 3.49 0.55 -16.47
N LEU A 42 2.76 -0.51 -16.77
CA LEU A 42 3.27 -1.65 -17.51
C LEU A 42 3.80 -1.22 -18.88
N ALA A 43 3.01 -0.46 -19.64
CA ALA A 43 3.43 0.06 -20.94
C ALA A 43 4.72 0.90 -20.85
N ARG A 44 4.90 1.66 -19.77
CA ARG A 44 6.05 2.55 -19.60
C ARG A 44 7.32 1.86 -19.10
N PHE A 45 7.19 0.94 -18.15
CA PHE A 45 8.33 0.41 -17.39
C PHE A 45 8.62 -1.06 -17.65
N TYR A 46 7.72 -1.76 -18.34
CA TYR A 46 7.84 -3.18 -18.69
C TYR A 46 7.56 -3.36 -20.19
N PRO A 47 8.42 -2.79 -21.09
CA PRO A 47 8.20 -2.89 -22.54
C PRO A 47 8.15 -4.36 -22.95
N ASP A 48 7.28 -4.66 -23.92
CA ASP A 48 7.09 -5.99 -24.49
C ASP A 48 6.76 -7.09 -23.44
N VAL A 49 6.06 -6.70 -22.36
CA VAL A 49 5.62 -7.64 -21.35
C VAL A 49 4.44 -8.46 -21.86
N LEU A 50 4.54 -9.78 -21.69
CA LEU A 50 3.40 -10.70 -21.84
C LEU A 50 2.80 -10.95 -20.47
N VAL A 51 1.49 -10.75 -20.33
CA VAL A 51 0.75 -11.02 -19.10
C VAL A 51 -0.17 -12.19 -19.32
N GLU A 52 -0.01 -13.24 -18.52
CA GLU A 52 -0.79 -14.47 -18.57
C GLU A 52 -1.48 -14.71 -17.24
N ASP A 53 -2.71 -15.20 -17.25
CA ASP A 53 -3.41 -15.60 -16.04
C ASP A 53 -2.84 -16.91 -15.50
N GLY A 54 -2.64 -16.98 -14.17
CA GLY A 54 -2.07 -18.16 -13.53
C GLY A 54 -1.55 -17.90 -12.12
N THR A 55 -0.64 -18.76 -11.70
CA THR A 55 0.06 -18.61 -10.41
C THR A 55 1.51 -19.07 -10.56
N ASN A 56 2.38 -18.60 -9.65
CA ASN A 56 3.75 -19.02 -9.53
C ASN A 56 4.19 -18.95 -8.05
N GLN A 57 5.43 -19.32 -7.77
CA GLN A 57 5.95 -19.33 -6.39
C GLN A 57 5.94 -17.94 -5.74
N VAL A 58 6.18 -16.87 -6.50
CA VAL A 58 6.14 -15.49 -5.99
C VAL A 58 4.73 -15.13 -5.55
N ILE A 59 3.70 -15.45 -6.36
CA ILE A 59 2.29 -15.20 -6.01
C ILE A 59 1.87 -16.04 -4.79
N ALA A 60 2.34 -17.27 -4.68
CA ALA A 60 2.10 -18.10 -3.50
C ALA A 60 2.70 -17.47 -2.24
N ALA A 61 3.96 -17.03 -2.30
CA ALA A 61 4.62 -16.34 -1.18
C ALA A 61 3.91 -15.03 -0.79
N VAL A 62 3.39 -14.28 -1.78
CA VAL A 62 2.59 -13.07 -1.51
C VAL A 62 1.28 -13.40 -0.80
N ARG A 63 0.60 -14.51 -1.16
CA ARG A 63 -0.60 -14.97 -0.45
C ARG A 63 -0.29 -15.31 1.00
N GLU A 64 0.74 -16.12 1.24
CA GLU A 64 1.18 -16.49 2.59
C GLU A 64 1.55 -15.26 3.42
N TRP A 65 2.24 -14.29 2.82
CA TRP A 65 2.59 -13.04 3.48
C TRP A 65 1.34 -12.23 3.86
N LEU A 66 0.36 -12.11 2.96
CA LEU A 66 -0.90 -11.42 3.22
C LEU A 66 -1.72 -12.14 4.28
N ASP A 67 -1.79 -13.47 4.23
CA ASP A 67 -2.52 -14.27 5.22
C ASP A 67 -1.91 -14.08 6.61
N ALA A 68 -0.57 -14.11 6.74
CA ALA A 68 0.13 -13.83 7.99
C ALA A 68 -0.14 -12.39 8.49
N TYR A 69 -0.01 -11.38 7.60
CA TYR A 69 -0.26 -9.99 7.93
C TYR A 69 -1.69 -9.77 8.46
N PHE A 70 -2.70 -10.30 7.77
CA PHE A 70 -4.10 -10.15 8.17
C PHE A 70 -4.49 -11.00 9.39
N ALA A 71 -3.74 -12.05 9.68
CA ALA A 71 -3.86 -12.81 10.93
C ALA A 71 -3.20 -12.11 12.15
N GLY A 72 -2.50 -10.97 11.94
CA GLY A 72 -1.74 -10.29 12.99
C GLY A 72 -0.44 -11.01 13.35
N ALA A 73 0.03 -11.92 12.49
CA ALA A 73 1.34 -12.55 12.64
C ALA A 73 2.45 -11.71 11.99
N GLN A 74 3.68 -11.89 12.44
CA GLN A 74 4.81 -11.18 11.87
C GLN A 74 5.03 -11.62 10.42
N ALA A 75 4.90 -10.68 9.49
CA ALA A 75 5.10 -10.87 8.06
C ALA A 75 6.34 -10.08 7.61
N ASP A 76 7.46 -10.77 7.39
CA ASP A 76 8.70 -10.13 6.99
C ASP A 76 8.66 -9.76 5.50
N VAL A 77 8.72 -8.47 5.21
CA VAL A 77 8.75 -7.97 3.83
C VAL A 77 10.05 -8.31 3.10
N GLN A 78 11.15 -8.57 3.83
CA GLN A 78 12.43 -8.94 3.24
C GLN A 78 12.42 -10.38 2.67
N ALA A 79 11.44 -11.18 3.07
CA ALA A 79 11.23 -12.51 2.47
C ALA A 79 10.65 -12.44 1.05
N LEU A 80 10.20 -11.27 0.60
CA LEU A 80 9.61 -11.07 -0.73
C LEU A 80 10.57 -10.29 -1.64
N ALA A 81 10.88 -10.83 -2.80
CA ALA A 81 11.55 -10.08 -3.84
C ALA A 81 10.56 -9.12 -4.52
N LEU A 82 10.89 -7.82 -4.56
CA LEU A 82 10.05 -6.77 -5.12
C LEU A 82 10.72 -6.12 -6.33
N ASP A 83 10.03 -6.07 -7.49
CA ASP A 83 10.45 -5.32 -8.69
C ASP A 83 9.44 -4.20 -9.00
N ALA A 84 9.31 -3.25 -8.08
CA ALA A 84 8.49 -2.05 -8.28
C ALA A 84 9.21 -1.07 -9.20
N ARG A 85 9.00 -1.17 -10.51
CA ARG A 85 9.60 -0.25 -11.48
C ARG A 85 8.90 1.10 -11.49
N GLY A 86 9.69 2.16 -11.54
CA GLY A 86 9.24 3.55 -11.53
C GLY A 86 10.40 4.51 -11.78
N THR A 87 10.09 5.80 -11.74
CA THR A 87 11.12 6.84 -11.82
C THR A 87 12.13 6.71 -10.68
N PRO A 88 13.36 7.27 -10.81
CA PRO A 88 14.34 7.25 -9.72
C PRO A 88 13.79 7.86 -8.41
N PHE A 89 12.97 8.91 -8.50
CA PHE A 89 12.36 9.55 -7.33
C PHE A 89 11.28 8.65 -6.69
N GLU A 90 10.37 8.08 -7.47
CA GLU A 90 9.38 7.12 -6.96
C GLU A 90 10.04 5.98 -6.20
N ARG A 91 11.07 5.36 -6.78
CA ARG A 91 11.81 4.27 -6.13
C ARG A 91 12.49 4.68 -4.82
N LYS A 92 13.02 5.92 -4.74
CA LYS A 92 13.56 6.46 -3.47
C LYS A 92 12.48 6.58 -2.42
N VAL A 93 11.31 7.11 -2.79
CA VAL A 93 10.17 7.23 -1.87
C VAL A 93 9.71 5.85 -1.41
N TRP A 94 9.51 4.88 -2.30
CA TRP A 94 9.04 3.54 -1.93
C TRP A 94 10.03 2.80 -1.01
N ARG A 95 11.33 2.96 -1.21
CA ARG A 95 12.33 2.46 -0.25
C ARG A 95 12.20 3.14 1.11
N ALA A 96 11.96 4.44 1.17
CA ALA A 96 11.71 5.15 2.42
C ALA A 96 10.42 4.68 3.10
N LEU A 97 9.37 4.33 2.33
CA LEU A 97 8.15 3.74 2.90
C LEU A 97 8.42 2.40 3.59
N LEU A 98 9.25 1.54 3.00
CA LEU A 98 9.61 0.23 3.56
C LEU A 98 10.35 0.33 4.91
N THR A 99 10.90 1.49 5.25
CA THR A 99 11.53 1.72 6.57
C THR A 99 10.53 2.10 7.67
N ILE A 100 9.25 2.30 7.35
CA ILE A 100 8.21 2.61 8.34
C ILE A 100 7.75 1.30 8.98
N PRO A 101 7.99 1.07 10.27
CA PRO A 101 7.58 -0.16 10.94
C PRO A 101 6.06 -0.35 10.90
N VAL A 102 5.62 -1.59 11.05
CA VAL A 102 4.21 -1.91 11.24
C VAL A 102 3.71 -1.28 12.54
N GLY A 103 2.48 -0.72 12.52
CA GLY A 103 1.90 0.00 13.65
C GLY A 103 2.37 1.44 13.81
N GLU A 104 3.35 1.91 13.02
CA GLU A 104 3.82 3.28 13.05
C GLU A 104 3.34 4.08 11.84
N THR A 105 3.28 5.41 12.00
CA THR A 105 2.97 6.34 10.91
C THR A 105 4.06 7.38 10.75
N ARG A 106 4.17 7.96 9.56
CA ARG A 106 5.04 9.10 9.28
C ARG A 106 4.25 10.15 8.49
N SER A 107 4.57 11.42 8.72
CA SER A 107 4.02 12.49 7.89
C SER A 107 4.70 12.50 6.51
N TYR A 108 4.02 13.07 5.50
CA TYR A 108 4.63 13.32 4.17
C TYR A 108 5.95 14.11 4.28
N GLY A 109 6.05 15.05 5.24
CA GLY A 109 7.26 15.81 5.50
C GLY A 109 8.41 14.94 6.03
N GLN A 110 8.13 14.02 6.96
CA GLN A 110 9.13 13.08 7.48
C GLN A 110 9.64 12.13 6.38
N VAL A 111 8.73 11.60 5.54
CA VAL A 111 9.13 10.78 4.39
C VAL A 111 9.94 11.59 3.39
N ALA A 112 9.59 12.86 3.15
CA ALA A 112 10.34 13.75 2.27
C ALA A 112 11.75 14.06 2.79
N ALA A 113 11.91 14.29 4.08
CA ALA A 113 13.22 14.47 4.71
C ALA A 113 14.11 13.24 4.53
N ASN A 114 13.55 12.04 4.64
CA ASN A 114 14.26 10.77 4.45
C ASN A 114 14.58 10.51 2.96
N ALA A 115 13.60 10.63 2.06
CA ALA A 115 13.76 10.25 0.65
C ALA A 115 14.44 11.33 -0.20
N ALA A 116 14.27 12.63 0.13
CA ALA A 116 14.69 13.76 -0.69
C ALA A 116 15.56 14.78 0.06
N SER A 117 15.90 14.50 1.31
CA SER A 117 16.70 15.38 2.18
C SER A 117 16.07 16.78 2.40
N THR A 118 14.77 16.95 2.12
CA THR A 118 14.06 18.21 2.34
C THR A 118 12.55 17.99 2.52
N ILE A 119 11.96 18.65 3.50
CA ILE A 119 10.52 18.63 3.76
C ILE A 119 9.71 19.34 2.64
N LEU A 120 10.35 20.19 1.85
CA LEU A 120 9.72 20.90 0.72
C LEU A 120 9.24 19.94 -0.39
N ALA A 121 9.77 18.71 -0.43
CA ALA A 121 9.35 17.69 -1.38
C ALA A 121 8.06 16.94 -0.97
N SER A 122 7.36 17.34 0.10
CA SER A 122 6.18 16.62 0.63
C SER A 122 5.09 16.38 -0.43
N ARG A 123 4.83 17.38 -1.32
CA ARG A 123 3.85 17.22 -2.42
C ARG A 123 4.31 16.18 -3.45
N ALA A 124 5.59 16.19 -3.82
CA ALA A 124 6.15 15.22 -4.74
C ALA A 124 6.17 13.81 -4.12
N VAL A 125 6.46 13.71 -2.82
CA VAL A 125 6.34 12.46 -2.06
C VAL A 125 4.89 11.96 -2.04
N GLY A 126 3.91 12.85 -1.88
CA GLY A 126 2.50 12.49 -1.97
C GLY A 126 2.12 11.86 -3.32
N LEU A 127 2.61 12.43 -4.42
CA LEU A 127 2.41 11.87 -5.77
C LEU A 127 3.09 10.50 -5.92
N ALA A 128 4.35 10.37 -5.49
CA ALA A 128 5.09 9.11 -5.55
C ALA A 128 4.47 8.04 -4.63
N ASN A 129 3.97 8.43 -3.44
CA ASN A 129 3.23 7.56 -2.53
C ASN A 129 1.93 7.03 -3.20
N GLY A 130 1.19 7.90 -3.87
CA GLY A 130 -0.02 7.53 -4.63
C GLY A 130 0.26 6.69 -5.89
N ALA A 131 1.49 6.72 -6.40
CA ALA A 131 1.96 5.95 -7.55
C ALA A 131 2.52 4.56 -7.17
N ASN A 132 2.55 4.21 -5.87
CA ASN A 132 3.02 2.92 -5.39
C ASN A 132 2.24 1.77 -6.06
N PRO A 133 2.92 0.84 -6.78
CA PRO A 133 2.26 -0.27 -7.45
C PRO A 133 2.09 -1.52 -6.58
N ILE A 134 2.67 -1.56 -5.38
CA ILE A 134 2.64 -2.72 -4.48
C ILE A 134 1.98 -2.30 -3.15
N ALA A 135 0.66 -2.19 -3.17
CA ALA A 135 -0.10 -1.75 -2.01
C ALA A 135 0.07 -2.72 -0.82
N ILE A 136 -0.06 -2.22 0.39
CA ILE A 136 0.08 -2.92 1.68
C ILE A 136 1.54 -3.30 1.97
N ILE A 137 2.18 -4.12 1.13
CA ILE A 137 3.57 -4.57 1.30
C ILE A 137 4.53 -3.38 1.29
N VAL A 138 4.41 -2.47 0.30
CA VAL A 138 5.02 -1.14 0.37
C VAL A 138 4.03 -0.21 1.07
N PRO A 139 4.27 0.15 2.34
CA PRO A 139 3.21 0.62 3.24
C PRO A 139 2.86 2.11 3.05
N CYS A 140 2.38 2.48 1.86
CA CYS A 140 1.94 3.85 1.57
C CYS A 140 0.73 4.30 2.43
N HIS A 141 -0.02 3.36 3.03
CA HIS A 141 -1.07 3.65 3.99
C HIS A 141 -0.55 4.22 5.32
N ARG A 142 0.72 3.96 5.71
CA ARG A 142 1.35 4.50 6.92
C ARG A 142 1.77 5.97 6.81
N VAL A 143 1.56 6.62 5.64
CA VAL A 143 1.88 8.05 5.46
C VAL A 143 0.64 8.90 5.64
N ILE A 144 0.67 9.85 6.58
CA ILE A 144 -0.46 10.70 6.99
C ILE A 144 -0.12 12.20 6.87
N GLY A 145 -1.10 13.07 7.06
CA GLY A 145 -0.87 14.51 7.18
C GLY A 145 -0.01 14.85 8.40
N SER A 146 0.65 16.00 8.39
CA SER A 146 1.44 16.47 9.54
C SER A 146 0.58 16.81 10.77
N ASP A 147 -0.70 17.04 10.54
CA ASP A 147 -1.75 17.25 11.55
C ASP A 147 -2.45 15.96 12.00
N GLY A 148 -1.93 14.80 11.57
CA GLY A 148 -2.53 13.49 11.83
C GLY A 148 -3.71 13.13 10.92
N SER A 149 -4.09 13.99 9.97
CA SER A 149 -5.21 13.74 9.08
C SER A 149 -4.94 12.60 8.09
N LEU A 150 -5.97 11.79 7.81
CA LEU A 150 -5.93 10.80 6.76
C LEU A 150 -6.13 11.49 5.41
N THR A 151 -5.08 11.56 4.62
CA THR A 151 -5.11 12.16 3.29
C THR A 151 -4.63 11.16 2.25
N GLY A 152 -5.16 11.27 1.03
CA GLY A 152 -4.72 10.62 -0.20
C GLY A 152 -4.29 9.15 -0.07
N TYR A 153 -5.17 8.22 -0.47
CA TYR A 153 -4.81 6.81 -0.58
C TYR A 153 -5.41 6.21 -1.86
N GLY A 154 -4.59 5.51 -2.63
CA GLY A 154 -5.04 4.92 -3.89
C GLY A 154 -6.12 3.85 -3.73
N GLY A 155 -6.16 3.16 -2.60
CA GLY A 155 -7.18 2.19 -2.24
C GLY A 155 -8.43 2.78 -1.59
N GLY A 156 -8.49 4.12 -1.41
CA GLY A 156 -9.58 4.79 -0.67
C GLY A 156 -9.29 4.96 0.82
N LEU A 157 -9.81 6.03 1.41
CA LEU A 157 -9.52 6.38 2.82
C LEU A 157 -10.08 5.35 3.81
N ASP A 158 -11.19 4.69 3.49
CA ASP A 158 -11.77 3.65 4.36
C ASP A 158 -10.80 2.47 4.51
N ARG A 159 -10.17 2.01 3.41
CA ARG A 159 -9.14 0.97 3.48
C ARG A 159 -7.88 1.42 4.21
N LYS A 160 -7.46 2.67 4.01
CA LYS A 160 -6.32 3.23 4.74
C LYS A 160 -6.58 3.22 6.25
N MET A 161 -7.73 3.69 6.67
CA MET A 161 -8.15 3.70 8.07
C MET A 161 -8.19 2.27 8.63
N TRP A 162 -8.82 1.34 7.90
CA TRP A 162 -8.91 -0.07 8.31
C TRP A 162 -7.53 -0.70 8.50
N LEU A 163 -6.59 -0.47 7.57
CA LEU A 163 -5.22 -1.00 7.65
C LEU A 163 -4.48 -0.44 8.87
N LEU A 164 -4.59 0.86 9.13
CA LEU A 164 -3.96 1.49 10.30
C LEU A 164 -4.56 0.98 11.61
N GLU A 165 -5.89 0.83 11.69
CA GLU A 165 -6.56 0.25 12.86
C GLU A 165 -6.20 -1.23 13.05
N HIS A 166 -6.06 -2.00 11.95
CA HIS A 166 -5.60 -3.37 11.99
C HIS A 166 -4.18 -3.47 12.56
N GLU A 167 -3.26 -2.66 12.06
CA GLU A 167 -1.88 -2.63 12.53
C GLU A 167 -1.80 -2.20 14.00
N GLN A 168 -2.53 -1.16 14.39
CA GLN A 168 -2.56 -0.70 15.78
C GLN A 168 -3.07 -1.76 16.75
N ARG A 169 -4.00 -2.62 16.31
CA ARG A 169 -4.58 -3.69 17.12
C ARG A 169 -3.59 -4.84 17.34
N HIS A 170 -2.83 -5.19 16.31
CA HIS A 170 -1.97 -6.38 16.33
C HIS A 170 -0.51 -6.06 16.69
N TRP A 171 -0.04 -4.85 16.39
CA TRP A 171 1.32 -4.37 16.68
C TRP A 171 1.26 -2.99 17.33
N PRO A 172 0.69 -2.89 18.56
CA PRO A 172 0.63 -1.61 19.26
C PRO A 172 2.04 -1.10 19.53
N THR A 173 2.29 0.16 19.17
CA THR A 173 3.52 0.86 19.50
C THR A 173 3.26 1.84 20.64
N ASP A 174 4.26 2.10 21.50
CA ASP A 174 4.14 3.07 22.61
C ASP A 174 3.85 4.49 22.12
N THR A 175 4.10 4.75 20.83
CA THR A 175 3.72 5.99 20.16
C THR A 175 2.25 5.87 19.73
N SER A 176 1.35 5.98 20.70
CA SER A 176 -0.09 5.93 20.48
C SER A 176 -0.49 6.81 19.28
N VAL A 177 -1.22 6.21 18.35
CA VAL A 177 -1.99 6.88 17.28
C VAL A 177 -3.12 7.73 17.89
N SER A 178 -2.83 8.43 18.99
CA SER A 178 -3.74 9.40 19.62
C SER A 178 -4.04 10.59 18.70
N GLN A 179 -3.52 10.61 17.47
CA GLN A 179 -3.58 11.75 16.55
C GLN A 179 -4.18 11.43 15.17
N VAL A 180 -4.72 10.25 14.93
CA VAL A 180 -5.47 10.02 13.69
C VAL A 180 -6.85 10.65 13.83
N SER A 181 -6.99 11.90 13.40
CA SER A 181 -8.26 12.60 13.36
C SER A 181 -9.16 11.93 12.31
N ARG A 182 -10.30 11.37 12.75
CA ARG A 182 -11.34 10.90 11.84
C ARG A 182 -11.81 12.08 10.97
N PRO A 183 -12.04 11.88 9.67
CA PRO A 183 -12.65 12.92 8.85
C PRO A 183 -14.01 13.27 9.47
N THR A 184 -14.22 14.54 9.77
CA THR A 184 -15.50 15.05 10.30
C THR A 184 -16.59 14.88 9.24
N ARG A 185 -17.32 13.78 9.29
CA ARG A 185 -18.62 13.69 8.61
C ARG A 185 -19.58 14.61 9.36
N GLY A 186 -20.19 15.51 8.61
CA GLY A 186 -21.31 16.33 9.11
C GLY A 186 -22.32 15.45 9.86
N ARG A 187 -22.80 15.95 10.99
CA ARG A 187 -23.74 15.29 11.91
C ARG A 187 -24.90 14.63 11.17
N SER A 188 -24.86 13.30 11.10
CA SER A 188 -26.04 12.47 10.92
C SER A 188 -25.95 11.40 12.00
N THR A 189 -26.88 11.46 12.93
CA THR A 189 -27.08 10.48 13.98
C THR A 189 -27.45 9.14 13.37
N ARG A 190 -26.49 8.20 13.32
CA ARG A 190 -26.77 6.76 13.15
C ARG A 190 -25.68 5.96 13.84
N GLU A 191 -26.15 4.94 14.55
CA GLU A 191 -25.46 3.97 15.38
C GLU A 191 -24.17 3.41 14.79
N SER A 192 -23.23 3.18 15.69
CA SER A 192 -21.94 2.50 15.47
C SER A 192 -22.13 1.07 14.94
N ARG A 193 -22.19 0.92 13.63
CA ARG A 193 -21.89 -0.35 12.96
C ARG A 193 -20.50 -0.24 12.36
N GLN A 194 -19.61 -1.18 12.72
CA GLN A 194 -18.36 -1.38 12.01
C GLN A 194 -18.67 -1.50 10.51
N PRO A 195 -17.94 -0.80 9.62
CA PRO A 195 -18.15 -0.96 8.19
C PRO A 195 -17.83 -2.42 7.84
N ARG A 196 -18.83 -3.19 7.50
CA ARG A 196 -18.65 -4.40 6.69
C ARG A 196 -18.40 -3.90 5.29
N PHE A 197 -17.24 -4.22 4.74
CA PHE A 197 -17.01 -4.06 3.32
C PHE A 197 -17.87 -5.10 2.60
N GLU A 198 -19.04 -4.70 2.09
CA GLU A 198 -19.77 -5.45 1.07
C GLU A 198 -19.20 -4.97 -0.27
N PHE A 199 -18.49 -5.85 -0.95
CA PHE A 199 -17.90 -5.65 -2.27
C PHE A 199 -18.66 -6.43 -3.34
#